data_4ca13b9b6314b711656e006947b93efc
#
_entry.id   4ca13b9b6314b711656e006947b93efc
#
_cell.length_a   1.000
_cell.length_b   1.000
_cell.length_c   1.000
_cell.angle_alpha   90.00
_cell.angle_beta   90.00
_cell.angle_gamma   90.00
#
_symmetry.space_group_name_H-M   'P 1'
#
loop_
_entity.id
_entity.type
_entity.pdbx_description
1 polymer ?
#
loop_
_entity_poly.entity_id
_entity_poly.type
_entity_poly.pdbx_seq_one_letter_code
_entity_poly.pdbx_strand_id
1 'polypeptide(L)'
;MDANVLQPLEVRGSTMSNNTVSRAPSAFSLKDFLYSFLLIELFKGLALTGRYAFRRKVTVQFPEEKTPLSPRFRGLHALRRYDNGEERCIACKLREAVCPAMAITIESDVREDGSRRTTRYDIDLTKCIFCGFCEESCPVDSIVETHILEYHGEKRGDLYFTKDMLLAVGDRYEKEIAANKQADAKYR
;
A
#
# COMPACT_ATOMS: atom_id res chain seq x y z
N MET A 1 -9.16 -16.30 -21.09
CA MET A 1 -9.03 -16.31 -19.62
C MET A 1 -7.74 -17.02 -19.32
N ASP A 2 -6.63 -16.28 -19.41
CA ASP A 2 -5.30 -16.89 -19.48
C ASP A 2 -4.65 -16.85 -18.10
N ALA A 3 -4.61 -18.04 -17.48
CA ALA A 3 -4.00 -18.32 -16.18
C ALA A 3 -2.47 -18.48 -16.30
N ASN A 4 -1.74 -17.47 -16.80
CA ASN A 4 -0.31 -17.63 -17.03
C ASN A 4 0.51 -16.34 -16.86
N VAL A 5 0.29 -15.57 -15.77
CA VAL A 5 1.04 -14.32 -15.52
C VAL A 5 1.76 -14.27 -14.18
N LEU A 6 1.92 -15.37 -13.49
CA LEU A 6 2.72 -15.40 -12.26
C LEU A 6 3.86 -16.41 -12.36
N GLN A 7 4.85 -16.15 -13.21
CA GLN A 7 6.16 -16.75 -13.02
C GLN A 7 6.93 -15.89 -11.99
N PRO A 8 7.44 -16.52 -10.91
CA PRO A 8 8.32 -15.80 -9.99
C PRO A 8 9.59 -15.41 -10.72
N LEU A 9 9.93 -14.13 -10.69
CA LEU A 9 11.24 -13.65 -11.10
C LEU A 9 12.29 -14.30 -10.22
N GLU A 10 12.99 -15.30 -10.74
CA GLU A 10 14.23 -15.78 -10.13
C GLU A 10 15.20 -14.60 -10.06
N VAL A 11 15.31 -14.04 -8.88
CA VAL A 11 16.41 -13.13 -8.56
C VAL A 11 17.67 -13.96 -8.54
N ARG A 12 18.36 -14.07 -9.69
CA ARG A 12 19.73 -14.54 -9.71
C ARG A 12 20.53 -13.64 -8.78
N GLY A 13 20.87 -14.17 -7.62
CA GLY A 13 21.80 -13.56 -6.68
C GLY A 13 23.14 -13.34 -7.35
N SER A 14 23.32 -12.18 -7.98
CA SER A 14 24.65 -11.68 -8.30
C SER A 14 25.28 -11.28 -6.97
N THR A 15 26.20 -12.09 -6.48
CA THR A 15 27.10 -11.69 -5.42
C THR A 15 27.78 -10.39 -5.85
N MET A 16 27.33 -9.28 -5.27
CA MET A 16 28.04 -8.02 -5.38
C MET A 16 29.38 -8.21 -4.65
N SER A 17 30.43 -8.50 -5.42
CA SER A 17 31.78 -8.36 -4.91
C SER A 17 31.99 -6.86 -4.66
N ASN A 18 32.08 -6.48 -3.38
CA ASN A 18 32.49 -5.15 -2.96
C ASN A 18 33.98 -4.97 -3.30
N ASN A 19 34.29 -4.81 -4.58
CA ASN A 19 35.55 -4.25 -5.00
C ASN A 19 35.48 -2.73 -4.85
N THR A 20 35.61 -2.25 -3.62
CA THR A 20 36.07 -0.88 -3.37
C THR A 20 37.51 -0.79 -3.87
N VAL A 21 37.67 -0.60 -5.18
CA VAL A 21 38.93 -0.22 -5.75
C VAL A 21 39.21 1.22 -5.32
N SER A 22 39.98 1.36 -4.24
CA SER A 22 40.64 2.61 -3.90
C SER A 22 41.68 2.88 -5.03
N ARG A 23 41.21 3.54 -6.08
CA ARG A 23 42.08 4.01 -7.16
C ARG A 23 42.90 5.14 -6.59
N ALA A 24 44.15 4.83 -6.21
CA ALA A 24 45.17 5.86 -6.03
C ALA A 24 45.23 6.73 -7.29
N PRO A 25 45.47 8.05 -7.21
CA PRO A 25 45.58 8.92 -8.37
C PRO A 25 46.72 8.42 -9.22
N SER A 26 46.40 7.70 -10.29
CA SER A 26 47.37 7.23 -11.27
C SER A 26 47.97 8.45 -12.01
N ALA A 27 49.30 8.45 -12.18
CA ALA A 27 50.00 9.42 -12.98
C ALA A 27 49.27 9.62 -14.32
N PHE A 28 49.12 10.87 -14.73
CA PHE A 28 48.39 11.32 -15.92
C PHE A 28 48.88 10.53 -17.14
N SER A 29 48.10 9.56 -17.61
CA SER A 29 48.43 8.75 -18.76
C SER A 29 47.95 9.48 -20.04
N LEU A 30 48.80 9.57 -21.05
CA LEU A 30 48.42 10.13 -22.34
C LEU A 30 47.19 9.42 -22.95
N LYS A 31 47.01 8.13 -22.65
CA LYS A 31 45.85 7.36 -23.05
C LYS A 31 44.56 7.86 -22.37
N ASP A 32 44.61 8.13 -21.07
CA ASP A 32 43.45 8.63 -20.33
C ASP A 32 43.06 10.03 -20.79
N PHE A 33 44.05 10.85 -21.14
CA PHE A 33 43.80 12.16 -21.74
C PHE A 33 43.13 12.06 -23.11
N LEU A 34 43.60 11.18 -24.00
CA LEU A 34 42.99 10.95 -25.31
C LEU A 34 41.60 10.38 -25.20
N TYR A 35 41.34 9.43 -24.26
CA TYR A 35 40.01 8.87 -24.01
C TYR A 35 39.05 9.95 -23.51
N SER A 36 39.50 10.82 -22.61
CA SER A 36 38.70 11.93 -22.10
C SER A 36 38.43 12.99 -23.17
N PHE A 37 39.47 13.32 -23.97
CA PHE A 37 39.37 14.30 -25.07
C PHE A 37 38.43 13.83 -26.20
N LEU A 38 38.48 12.55 -26.55
CA LEU A 38 37.60 11.94 -27.57
C LEU A 38 36.19 11.64 -27.05
N LEU A 39 35.90 11.98 -25.81
CA LEU A 39 34.57 11.78 -25.19
C LEU A 39 34.00 10.35 -25.35
N ILE A 40 34.90 9.35 -25.37
CA ILE A 40 34.51 7.94 -25.60
C ILE A 40 33.48 7.45 -24.56
N GLU A 41 33.62 7.89 -23.32
CA GLU A 41 32.69 7.55 -22.26
C GLU A 41 31.30 8.18 -22.49
N LEU A 42 31.27 9.40 -23.07
CA LEU A 42 30.01 10.02 -23.47
C LEU A 42 29.29 9.20 -24.56
N PHE A 43 30.04 8.74 -25.57
CA PHE A 43 29.48 7.90 -26.62
C PHE A 43 29.02 6.54 -26.09
N LYS A 44 29.75 5.94 -25.16
CA LYS A 44 29.30 4.71 -24.46
C LYS A 44 27.99 4.95 -23.67
N GLY A 45 27.91 6.05 -22.95
CA GLY A 45 26.70 6.46 -22.23
C GLY A 45 25.53 6.70 -23.19
N LEU A 46 25.77 7.39 -24.29
CA LEU A 46 24.75 7.65 -25.31
C LEU A 46 24.27 6.34 -25.97
N ALA A 47 25.19 5.42 -26.29
CA ALA A 47 24.85 4.11 -26.82
C ALA A 47 24.00 3.29 -25.81
N LEU A 48 24.32 3.38 -24.52
CA LEU A 48 23.53 2.73 -23.48
C LEU A 48 22.10 3.30 -23.40
N THR A 49 21.96 4.60 -23.34
CA THR A 49 20.64 5.26 -23.33
C THR A 49 19.87 4.99 -24.62
N GLY A 50 20.52 5.03 -25.78
CA GLY A 50 19.94 4.66 -27.06
C GLY A 50 19.40 3.22 -27.06
N ARG A 51 20.16 2.26 -26.53
CA ARG A 51 19.68 0.87 -26.37
C ARG A 51 18.41 0.78 -25.54
N TYR A 52 18.30 1.57 -24.45
CA TYR A 52 17.12 1.57 -23.60
C TYR A 52 15.92 2.26 -24.25
N ALA A 53 16.13 3.24 -25.14
CA ALA A 53 15.05 3.88 -25.89
C ALA A 53 14.27 2.89 -26.78
N PHE A 54 14.92 1.84 -27.29
CA PHE A 54 14.31 0.79 -28.11
C PHE A 54 13.85 -0.44 -27.31
N ARG A 55 14.02 -0.45 -25.99
CA ARG A 55 13.49 -1.54 -25.15
C ARG A 55 12.01 -1.35 -24.87
N ARG A 56 11.33 -2.47 -24.55
CA ARG A 56 9.95 -2.43 -24.04
C ARG A 56 9.91 -1.55 -22.79
N LYS A 57 8.97 -0.62 -22.79
CA LYS A 57 8.74 0.27 -21.64
C LYS A 57 8.30 -0.54 -20.41
N VAL A 58 8.85 -0.21 -19.25
CA VAL A 58 8.50 -0.82 -17.96
C VAL A 58 7.51 0.06 -17.18
N THR A 59 7.38 1.32 -17.58
CA THR A 59 6.49 2.29 -16.94
C THR A 59 5.03 1.92 -17.15
N VAL A 60 4.26 1.96 -16.07
CA VAL A 60 2.80 1.84 -16.07
C VAL A 60 2.20 3.21 -16.37
N GLN A 61 1.29 3.27 -17.33
CA GLN A 61 0.64 4.51 -17.76
C GLN A 61 -0.60 4.77 -16.88
N PHE A 62 -0.38 5.29 -15.68
CA PHE A 62 -1.48 5.72 -14.82
C PHE A 62 -2.14 7.01 -15.40
N PRO A 63 -3.48 7.15 -15.44
CA PRO A 63 -4.51 6.29 -14.83
C PRO A 63 -5.05 5.17 -15.72
N GLU A 64 -4.65 5.09 -17.00
CA GLU A 64 -5.16 4.13 -17.98
C GLU A 64 -4.79 2.70 -17.60
N GLU A 65 -3.56 2.52 -17.12
CA GLU A 65 -3.06 1.25 -16.60
C GLU A 65 -2.87 1.34 -15.09
N LYS A 66 -3.48 0.41 -14.35
CA LYS A 66 -3.30 0.31 -12.88
C LYS A 66 -2.34 -0.81 -12.54
N THR A 67 -1.47 -0.55 -11.59
CA THR A 67 -0.59 -1.58 -11.02
C THR A 67 -1.42 -2.60 -10.24
N PRO A 68 -1.23 -3.91 -10.43
CA PRO A 68 -1.92 -4.92 -9.64
C PRO A 68 -1.53 -4.79 -8.17
N LEU A 69 -2.52 -4.68 -7.30
CA LEU A 69 -2.33 -4.55 -5.86
C LEU A 69 -2.31 -5.94 -5.20
N SER A 70 -1.51 -6.07 -4.15
CA SER A 70 -1.51 -7.28 -3.32
C SER A 70 -2.83 -7.39 -2.55
N PRO A 71 -3.36 -8.62 -2.29
CA PRO A 71 -4.53 -8.81 -1.41
C PRO A 71 -4.38 -8.20 -0.02
N ARG A 72 -3.14 -7.99 0.43
CA ARG A 72 -2.79 -7.34 1.71
C ARG A 72 -2.45 -5.86 1.58
N PHE A 73 -2.86 -5.22 0.48
CA PHE A 73 -2.65 -3.79 0.32
C PHE A 73 -3.46 -3.01 1.36
N ARG A 74 -2.84 -2.02 1.96
CA ARG A 74 -3.40 -1.20 3.04
C ARG A 74 -3.79 0.17 2.50
N GLY A 75 -5.03 0.29 2.01
CA GLY A 75 -5.61 1.54 1.55
C GLY A 75 -6.70 2.06 2.50
N LEU A 76 -7.72 2.69 1.94
CA LEU A 76 -8.79 3.31 2.72
C LEU A 76 -9.49 2.30 3.63
N HIS A 77 -9.79 2.70 4.85
CA HIS A 77 -10.50 1.88 5.83
C HIS A 77 -11.98 1.71 5.46
N ALA A 78 -12.52 0.54 5.77
CA ALA A 78 -13.94 0.24 5.66
C ALA A 78 -14.46 -0.47 6.90
N LEU A 79 -15.69 -0.18 7.30
CA LEU A 79 -16.41 -0.92 8.32
C LEU A 79 -17.37 -1.91 7.66
N ARG A 80 -17.36 -3.15 8.10
CA ARG A 80 -18.18 -4.25 7.55
C ARG A 80 -19.45 -4.49 8.34
N ARG A 81 -20.45 -5.00 7.63
CA ARG A 81 -21.69 -5.53 8.22
C ARG A 81 -21.74 -7.04 8.13
N TYR A 82 -22.59 -7.65 8.91
CA TYR A 82 -23.04 -9.02 8.72
C TYR A 82 -24.06 -9.10 7.57
N ASP A 83 -24.32 -10.30 7.09
CA ASP A 83 -25.29 -10.53 6.00
C ASP A 83 -26.72 -10.12 6.37
N ASN A 84 -27.02 -10.05 7.66
CA ASN A 84 -28.29 -9.51 8.18
C ASN A 84 -28.36 -7.97 8.19
N GLY A 85 -27.33 -7.28 7.72
CA GLY A 85 -27.23 -5.81 7.70
C GLY A 85 -26.75 -5.17 9.01
N GLU A 86 -26.55 -5.96 10.06
CA GLU A 86 -26.07 -5.45 11.35
C GLU A 86 -24.57 -5.11 11.30
N GLU A 87 -24.18 -4.05 12.01
CA GLU A 87 -22.77 -3.67 12.13
C GLU A 87 -21.98 -4.74 12.89
N ARG A 88 -20.83 -5.16 12.37
CA ARG A 88 -19.94 -6.12 13.06
C ARG A 88 -19.28 -5.54 14.30
N CYS A 89 -19.14 -4.21 14.38
CA CYS A 89 -18.40 -3.56 15.45
C CYS A 89 -19.10 -3.68 16.80
N ILE A 90 -18.44 -4.30 17.78
CA ILE A 90 -18.91 -4.50 19.16
C ILE A 90 -18.35 -3.43 20.13
N ALA A 91 -17.75 -2.37 19.62
CA ALA A 91 -17.19 -1.26 20.42
C ALA A 91 -16.21 -1.69 21.53
N CYS A 92 -15.35 -2.67 21.27
CA CYS A 92 -14.36 -3.17 22.24
C CYS A 92 -13.23 -2.19 22.54
N LYS A 93 -13.10 -1.08 21.78
CA LYS A 93 -12.07 -0.03 21.90
C LYS A 93 -10.62 -0.49 21.69
N LEU A 94 -10.36 -1.76 21.36
CA LEU A 94 -9.01 -2.27 21.12
C LEU A 94 -8.26 -1.47 20.05
N ARG A 95 -8.97 -1.04 18.99
CA ARG A 95 -8.38 -0.31 17.86
C ARG A 95 -7.94 1.10 18.23
N GLU A 96 -8.70 1.77 19.10
CA GLU A 96 -8.32 3.07 19.66
C GLU A 96 -7.04 2.94 20.48
N ALA A 97 -6.94 1.88 21.30
CA ALA A 97 -5.78 1.61 22.13
C ALA A 97 -4.53 1.20 21.35
N VAL A 98 -4.69 0.42 20.24
CA VAL A 98 -3.56 -0.11 19.46
C VAL A 98 -3.06 0.87 18.41
N CYS A 99 -3.82 1.92 18.09
CA CYS A 99 -3.46 2.86 17.04
C CYS A 99 -2.23 3.70 17.42
N PRO A 100 -1.06 3.54 16.76
CA PRO A 100 0.15 4.25 17.10
C PRO A 100 0.06 5.76 16.82
N ALA A 101 -0.80 6.13 15.85
CA ALA A 101 -1.00 7.52 15.44
C ALA A 101 -2.15 8.21 16.21
N MET A 102 -2.85 7.50 17.12
CA MET A 102 -4.06 8.00 17.81
C MET A 102 -5.07 8.62 16.85
N ALA A 103 -5.24 7.99 15.69
CA ALA A 103 -6.10 8.47 14.62
C ALA A 103 -7.55 8.02 14.76
N ILE A 104 -7.85 7.06 15.65
CA ILE A 104 -9.15 6.42 15.80
C ILE A 104 -9.80 6.90 17.11
N THR A 105 -11.07 7.31 17.02
CA THR A 105 -11.89 7.67 18.19
C THR A 105 -13.14 6.82 18.18
N ILE A 106 -13.41 6.12 19.31
CA ILE A 106 -14.57 5.21 19.44
C ILE A 106 -15.37 5.58 20.70
N GLU A 107 -16.65 5.91 20.50
CA GLU A 107 -17.62 6.04 21.57
C GLU A 107 -18.63 4.88 21.48
N SER A 108 -19.06 4.41 22.62
CA SER A 108 -19.95 3.26 22.72
C SER A 108 -21.06 3.50 23.73
N ASP A 109 -22.23 2.94 23.42
CA ASP A 109 -23.38 2.91 24.33
C ASP A 109 -23.92 1.49 24.46
N VAL A 110 -24.71 1.26 25.48
CA VAL A 110 -25.37 -0.01 25.75
C VAL A 110 -26.78 0.06 25.17
N ARG A 111 -27.16 -0.93 24.35
CA ARG A 111 -28.50 -1.07 23.82
C ARG A 111 -29.46 -1.63 24.88
N GLU A 112 -30.76 -1.59 24.60
CA GLU A 112 -31.81 -2.16 25.45
C GLU A 112 -31.62 -3.66 25.69
N ASP A 113 -31.03 -4.39 24.75
CA ASP A 113 -30.67 -5.81 24.85
C ASP A 113 -29.41 -6.10 25.68
N GLY A 114 -28.80 -5.08 26.26
CA GLY A 114 -27.55 -5.16 27.02
C GLY A 114 -26.26 -5.29 26.14
N SER A 115 -26.42 -5.38 24.84
CA SER A 115 -25.24 -5.42 23.93
C SER A 115 -24.59 -4.04 23.78
N ARG A 116 -23.26 -4.03 23.64
CA ARG A 116 -22.51 -2.79 23.40
C ARG A 116 -22.42 -2.53 21.91
N ARG A 117 -22.66 -1.29 21.49
CA ARG A 117 -22.54 -0.82 20.10
C ARG A 117 -21.82 0.52 20.03
N THR A 118 -21.24 0.79 18.88
CA THR A 118 -20.61 2.09 18.59
C THR A 118 -21.67 3.14 18.29
N THR A 119 -21.63 4.23 19.02
CA THR A 119 -22.37 5.45 18.69
C THR A 119 -21.54 6.32 17.75
N ARG A 120 -20.22 6.35 17.97
CA ARG A 120 -19.28 7.09 17.15
C ARG A 120 -18.06 6.24 16.82
N TYR A 121 -17.63 6.29 15.58
CA TYR A 121 -16.41 5.64 15.11
C TYR A 121 -15.78 6.52 14.03
N ASP A 122 -14.75 7.25 14.40
CA ASP A 122 -14.13 8.21 13.53
C ASP A 122 -12.65 7.85 13.30
N ILE A 123 -12.18 8.06 12.07
CA ILE A 123 -10.77 7.93 11.70
C ILE A 123 -10.29 9.23 11.06
N ASP A 124 -9.28 9.84 11.66
CA ASP A 124 -8.56 10.96 11.05
C ASP A 124 -7.49 10.41 10.10
N LEU A 125 -7.81 10.36 8.80
CA LEU A 125 -6.90 9.85 7.77
C LEU A 125 -5.67 10.74 7.57
N THR A 126 -5.68 11.98 8.07
CA THR A 126 -4.50 12.86 8.02
C THR A 126 -3.43 12.44 9.04
N LYS A 127 -3.83 11.72 10.09
CA LYS A 127 -2.92 11.15 11.10
C LYS A 127 -2.60 9.69 10.83
N CYS A 128 -3.51 8.96 10.18
CA CYS A 128 -3.37 7.54 9.93
C CYS A 128 -2.12 7.24 9.10
N ILE A 129 -1.34 6.24 9.53
CA ILE A 129 -0.13 5.77 8.84
C ILE A 129 -0.35 4.45 8.08
N PHE A 130 -1.60 3.96 8.00
CA PHE A 130 -1.97 2.73 7.29
C PHE A 130 -1.15 1.51 7.71
N CYS A 131 -0.91 1.37 9.01
CA CYS A 131 -0.10 0.28 9.58
C CYS A 131 -0.84 -1.07 9.67
N GLY A 132 -2.17 -1.10 9.56
CA GLY A 132 -2.99 -2.31 9.61
C GLY A 132 -3.27 -2.87 11.01
N PHE A 133 -2.69 -2.30 12.07
CA PHE A 133 -2.88 -2.83 13.43
C PHE A 133 -4.34 -2.79 13.89
N CYS A 134 -5.13 -1.85 13.39
CA CYS A 134 -6.57 -1.78 13.67
C CYS A 134 -7.34 -2.95 13.06
N GLU A 135 -6.92 -3.44 11.90
CA GLU A 135 -7.48 -4.63 11.27
C GLU A 135 -7.05 -5.90 12.00
N GLU A 136 -5.76 -6.04 12.31
CA GLU A 136 -5.20 -7.21 13.00
C GLU A 136 -5.76 -7.39 14.42
N SER A 137 -6.00 -6.29 15.14
CA SER A 137 -6.55 -6.31 16.51
C SER A 137 -8.06 -6.53 16.58
N CYS A 138 -8.75 -6.61 15.44
CA CYS A 138 -10.21 -6.71 15.40
C CYS A 138 -10.71 -8.14 15.59
N PRO A 139 -11.35 -8.51 16.72
CA PRO A 139 -11.80 -9.88 16.97
C PRO A 139 -13.00 -10.32 16.11
N VAL A 140 -13.69 -9.38 15.48
CA VAL A 140 -14.92 -9.62 14.71
C VAL A 140 -14.81 -9.22 13.25
N ASP A 141 -13.60 -8.94 12.77
CA ASP A 141 -13.37 -8.53 11.37
C ASP A 141 -14.26 -7.36 10.92
N SER A 142 -14.50 -6.40 11.81
CA SER A 142 -15.36 -5.27 11.52
C SER A 142 -14.69 -4.18 10.72
N ILE A 143 -13.40 -3.92 10.96
CA ILE A 143 -12.61 -2.95 10.19
C ILE A 143 -11.63 -3.69 9.30
N VAL A 144 -11.49 -3.22 8.09
CA VAL A 144 -10.53 -3.73 7.10
C VAL A 144 -9.93 -2.59 6.31
N GLU A 145 -8.73 -2.77 5.85
CA GLU A 145 -8.10 -1.88 4.88
C GLU A 145 -8.39 -2.40 3.46
N THR A 146 -8.84 -1.49 2.59
CA THR A 146 -9.27 -1.83 1.22
C THR A 146 -8.17 -1.56 0.21
N HIS A 147 -8.43 -1.88 -1.06
CA HIS A 147 -7.55 -1.51 -2.18
C HIS A 147 -7.76 -0.08 -2.68
N ILE A 148 -8.63 0.69 -2.04
CA ILE A 148 -8.95 2.06 -2.47
C ILE A 148 -7.79 2.96 -2.09
N LEU A 149 -7.14 3.52 -3.11
CA LEU A 149 -6.05 4.47 -2.99
C LEU A 149 -6.47 5.87 -3.46
N GLU A 150 -7.50 5.94 -4.30
CA GLU A 150 -7.94 7.16 -4.98
C GLU A 150 -8.98 7.90 -4.13
N TYR A 151 -8.53 8.60 -3.11
CA TYR A 151 -9.35 9.53 -2.32
C TYR A 151 -8.51 10.77 -1.98
N HIS A 152 -9.16 11.90 -1.89
CA HIS A 152 -8.51 13.19 -1.60
C HIS A 152 -9.49 14.12 -0.88
N GLY A 153 -8.97 15.18 -0.31
CA GLY A 153 -9.72 16.25 0.29
C GLY A 153 -9.00 17.58 0.06
N GLU A 154 -9.74 18.65 -0.11
CA GLU A 154 -9.18 20.01 -0.24
C GLU A 154 -8.86 20.60 1.12
N LYS A 155 -9.58 20.18 2.14
CA LYS A 155 -9.45 20.67 3.51
C LYS A 155 -9.18 19.51 4.46
N ARG A 156 -8.52 19.77 5.59
CA ARG A 156 -8.21 18.76 6.59
C ARG A 156 -9.44 18.00 7.10
N GLY A 157 -10.59 18.66 7.23
CA GLY A 157 -11.84 18.05 7.67
C GLY A 157 -12.41 17.01 6.69
N ASP A 158 -12.11 17.13 5.41
CA ASP A 158 -12.63 16.23 4.37
C ASP A 158 -12.05 14.80 4.51
N LEU A 159 -10.89 14.67 5.14
CA LEU A 159 -10.24 13.39 5.40
C LEU A 159 -10.54 12.85 6.81
N TYR A 160 -11.56 13.39 7.47
CA TYR A 160 -12.06 12.89 8.74
C TYR A 160 -13.27 11.99 8.48
N PHE A 161 -13.00 10.68 8.43
CA PHE A 161 -14.01 9.68 8.07
C PHE A 161 -14.83 9.28 9.29
N THR A 162 -16.12 9.55 9.22
CA THR A 162 -17.09 9.15 10.26
C THR A 162 -17.56 7.71 10.07
N LYS A 163 -18.22 7.16 11.08
CA LYS A 163 -18.78 5.81 11.07
C LYS A 163 -19.60 5.53 9.81
N ASP A 164 -20.50 6.44 9.46
CA ASP A 164 -21.40 6.25 8.31
C ASP A 164 -20.65 6.23 6.98
N MET A 165 -19.62 7.06 6.83
CA MET A 165 -18.75 7.05 5.65
C MET A 165 -17.99 5.73 5.53
N LEU A 166 -17.44 5.23 6.64
CA LEU A 166 -16.71 3.97 6.67
C LEU A 166 -17.61 2.76 6.37
N LEU A 167 -18.84 2.78 6.85
CA LEU A 167 -19.86 1.77 6.54
C LEU A 167 -20.28 1.83 5.07
N ALA A 168 -20.47 3.02 4.52
CA ALA A 168 -20.81 3.18 3.11
C ALA A 168 -19.69 2.66 2.18
N VAL A 169 -18.43 2.82 2.56
CA VAL A 169 -17.30 2.21 1.85
C VAL A 169 -17.38 0.68 1.95
N GLY A 170 -17.61 0.15 3.15
CA GLY A 170 -17.78 -1.29 3.36
C GLY A 170 -18.90 -1.89 2.53
N ASP A 171 -20.09 -1.30 2.58
CA ASP A 171 -21.27 -1.77 1.84
C ASP A 171 -21.02 -1.77 0.31
N ARG A 172 -20.29 -0.78 -0.19
CA ARG A 172 -19.95 -0.68 -1.63
C ARG A 172 -18.96 -1.73 -2.10
N TYR A 173 -17.96 -2.02 -1.29
CA TYR A 173 -16.80 -2.85 -1.69
C TYR A 173 -16.76 -4.21 -0.98
N GLU A 174 -17.83 -4.64 -0.28
CA GLU A 174 -17.83 -5.89 0.50
C GLU A 174 -17.43 -7.12 -0.32
N LYS A 175 -17.86 -7.21 -1.59
CA LYS A 175 -17.50 -8.34 -2.47
C LYS A 175 -16.00 -8.43 -2.70
N GLU A 176 -15.35 -7.29 -2.93
CA GLU A 176 -13.91 -7.21 -3.15
C GLU A 176 -13.15 -7.49 -1.85
N ILE A 177 -13.61 -6.91 -0.74
CA ILE A 177 -13.06 -7.13 0.59
C ILE A 177 -13.10 -8.62 0.95
N ALA A 178 -14.23 -9.30 0.73
CA ALA A 178 -14.37 -10.72 0.98
C ALA A 178 -13.43 -11.57 0.13
N ALA A 179 -13.29 -11.24 -1.16
CA ALA A 179 -12.37 -11.93 -2.07
C ALA A 179 -10.89 -11.76 -1.64
N ASN A 180 -10.50 -10.54 -1.26
CA ASN A 180 -9.15 -10.24 -0.79
C ASN A 180 -8.84 -10.97 0.53
N LYS A 181 -9.79 -11.01 1.46
CA LYS A 181 -9.65 -11.76 2.72
C LYS A 181 -9.52 -13.26 2.49
N GLN A 182 -10.27 -13.81 1.54
CA GLN A 182 -10.16 -15.22 1.15
C GLN A 182 -8.79 -15.51 0.51
N ALA A 183 -8.30 -14.64 -0.35
CA ALA A 183 -6.98 -14.78 -0.95
C ALA A 183 -5.84 -14.70 0.08
N ASP A 184 -6.00 -13.89 1.13
CA ASP A 184 -5.05 -13.71 2.21
C ASP A 184 -5.18 -14.76 3.34
N ALA A 185 -6.23 -15.56 3.38
CA ALA A 185 -6.54 -16.50 4.47
C ALA A 185 -5.39 -17.47 4.81
N LYS A 186 -4.51 -17.76 3.83
CA LYS A 186 -3.33 -18.62 4.04
C LYS A 186 -2.29 -17.98 4.98
N TYR A 187 -2.31 -16.66 5.13
CA TYR A 187 -1.29 -15.90 5.86
C TYR A 187 -1.81 -15.24 7.14
N ARG A 188 -3.08 -15.47 7.49
CA ARG A 188 -3.77 -14.98 8.71
C ARG A 188 -3.90 -16.05 9.77
#